data_b5104ea98b880d943e3531c56f9c6f21
#
_entry.id   b5104ea98b880d943e3531c56f9c6f21
#
_cell.length_a   1.000
_cell.length_b   1.000
_cell.length_c   1.000
_cell.angle_alpha   90.00
_cell.angle_beta   90.00
_cell.angle_gamma   90.00
#
_symmetry.space_group_name_H-M   'P 1'
#
loop_
_entity.id
_entity.type
_entity.pdbx_description
1 polymer ?
#
loop_
_entity_poly.entity_id
_entity_poly.type
_entity_poly.pdbx_seq_one_letter_code
_entity_poly.pdbx_strand_id
1 'polypeptide(L)'
;VNDVKPGGVFLINCQWSDEELASKLNAETKQYIAKNNVQLYTVNAIDLAAEIGLGKRTNTILQASFFALANVLPKDDAIGYMKNAALKFLKKGQDIVDMNHKAIDAGFGAFKKYDVPADWANATDDAAVVASEGPAKLVKMVDNIMKPVGAMNGDALPVSVFTDHADGTFEQGASAYEKRGVAVMVPEWDPTTCAKCNKCSYVCPHATIRPFALDADEVANAPEVLKKAPKPVVKTDYIYTLAVSPLDCMGCGVCVGVCPTNSLKMVSRESQDAQQAAFDYCVANVTEKEGVAGPANIISSQYKKPLLEFSGSCAGCAETAYARLVTQLFGDRMYISNATGCSSIWGGPAATSPYTT
;
A
#
# COMPACT_ATOMS: atom_id res chain seq x y z
N VAL A 1 -17.84 0.87 6.95
CA VAL A 1 -18.78 1.83 7.56
C VAL A 1 -20.07 1.16 8.02
N ASN A 2 -20.45 0.04 7.42
CA ASN A 2 -21.70 -0.68 7.68
C ASN A 2 -21.91 -1.16 9.14
N ASP A 3 -20.83 -1.20 9.94
CA ASP A 3 -20.88 -1.54 11.38
C ASP A 3 -21.16 -0.33 12.29
N VAL A 4 -21.17 0.88 11.72
CA VAL A 4 -21.47 2.09 12.50
C VAL A 4 -22.99 2.14 12.76
N LYS A 5 -23.37 2.18 14.04
CA LYS A 5 -24.79 2.30 14.41
C LYS A 5 -25.41 3.58 13.86
N PRO A 6 -26.74 3.58 13.55
CA PRO A 6 -27.45 4.81 13.21
C PRO A 6 -27.19 5.92 14.24
N GLY A 7 -26.85 7.12 13.76
CA GLY A 7 -26.46 8.25 14.61
C GLY A 7 -25.05 8.16 15.24
N GLY A 8 -24.34 7.05 14.99
CA GLY A 8 -22.99 6.86 15.51
C GLY A 8 -21.95 7.78 14.87
N VAL A 9 -20.75 7.79 15.43
CA VAL A 9 -19.64 8.63 14.97
C VAL A 9 -18.68 7.80 14.11
N PHE A 10 -18.30 8.35 12.96
CA PHE A 10 -17.28 7.81 12.07
C PHE A 10 -16.17 8.86 11.87
N LEU A 11 -14.95 8.56 12.30
CA LEU A 11 -13.78 9.43 12.19
C LEU A 11 -12.82 8.89 11.13
N ILE A 12 -12.50 9.72 10.12
CA ILE A 12 -11.54 9.40 9.07
C ILE A 12 -10.25 10.21 9.29
N ASN A 13 -9.11 9.52 9.31
CA ASN A 13 -7.81 10.17 9.26
C ASN A 13 -7.40 10.37 7.79
N CYS A 14 -7.45 11.61 7.30
CA CYS A 14 -7.07 11.93 5.94
C CYS A 14 -6.53 13.37 5.81
N GLN A 15 -5.77 13.60 4.73
CA GLN A 15 -5.23 14.93 4.38
C GLN A 15 -6.11 15.66 3.37
N TRP A 16 -7.24 15.07 2.96
CA TRP A 16 -8.10 15.57 1.90
C TRP A 16 -8.97 16.75 2.33
N SER A 17 -9.23 17.66 1.39
CA SER A 17 -10.29 18.65 1.54
C SER A 17 -11.67 17.97 1.60
N ASP A 18 -12.71 18.73 1.94
CA ASP A 18 -14.06 18.19 2.01
C ASP A 18 -14.54 17.71 0.62
N GLU A 19 -14.17 18.41 -0.46
CA GLU A 19 -14.48 18.06 -1.84
C GLU A 19 -13.72 16.82 -2.29
N GLU A 20 -12.44 16.74 -1.95
CA GLU A 20 -11.61 15.57 -2.24
C GLU A 20 -12.13 14.34 -1.50
N LEU A 21 -12.49 14.46 -0.21
CA LEU A 21 -13.08 13.36 0.56
C LEU A 21 -14.37 12.87 -0.11
N ALA A 22 -15.24 13.79 -0.53
CA ALA A 22 -16.47 13.46 -1.25
C ALA A 22 -16.20 12.68 -2.54
N SER A 23 -15.12 13.00 -3.27
CA SER A 23 -14.75 12.27 -4.48
C SER A 23 -14.16 10.88 -4.23
N LYS A 24 -13.56 10.66 -3.07
CA LYS A 24 -12.90 9.38 -2.70
C LYS A 24 -13.85 8.35 -2.09
N LEU A 25 -14.98 8.78 -1.53
CA LEU A 25 -15.96 7.86 -0.96
C LEU A 25 -16.85 7.28 -2.06
N ASN A 26 -17.02 5.95 -2.08
CA ASN A 26 -17.94 5.27 -2.98
C ASN A 26 -19.42 5.53 -2.62
N ALA A 27 -20.32 5.25 -3.55
CA ALA A 27 -21.75 5.49 -3.38
C ALA A 27 -22.35 4.74 -2.19
N GLU A 28 -21.98 3.49 -1.99
CA GLU A 28 -22.44 2.67 -0.86
C GLU A 28 -22.12 3.31 0.49
N THR A 29 -20.86 3.75 0.67
CA THR A 29 -20.42 4.43 1.89
C THR A 29 -21.18 5.74 2.10
N LYS A 30 -21.34 6.57 1.06
CA LYS A 30 -22.09 7.82 1.11
C LYS A 30 -23.55 7.58 1.49
N GLN A 31 -24.20 6.62 0.83
CA GLN A 31 -25.58 6.25 1.11
C GLN A 31 -25.75 5.77 2.56
N TYR A 32 -24.85 4.92 3.04
CA TYR A 32 -24.91 4.43 4.42
C TYR A 32 -24.82 5.57 5.43
N ILE A 33 -23.83 6.46 5.26
CA ILE A 33 -23.62 7.63 6.13
C ILE A 33 -24.89 8.50 6.17
N ALA A 34 -25.44 8.85 5.00
CA ALA A 34 -26.58 9.74 4.91
C ALA A 34 -27.87 9.09 5.44
N LYS A 35 -28.19 7.85 5.03
CA LYS A 35 -29.42 7.13 5.42
C LYS A 35 -29.48 6.79 6.91
N ASN A 36 -28.31 6.58 7.54
CA ASN A 36 -28.23 6.23 8.96
C ASN A 36 -27.87 7.43 9.86
N ASN A 37 -27.83 8.66 9.31
CA ASN A 37 -27.47 9.87 10.05
C ASN A 37 -26.12 9.72 10.79
N VAL A 38 -25.14 9.04 10.19
CA VAL A 38 -23.80 8.85 10.77
C VAL A 38 -23.13 10.20 10.86
N GLN A 39 -22.59 10.52 12.03
CA GLN A 39 -21.84 11.75 12.26
C GLN A 39 -20.41 11.56 11.74
N LEU A 40 -20.13 12.12 10.56
CA LEU A 40 -18.82 12.04 9.92
C LEU A 40 -17.88 13.12 10.46
N TYR A 41 -16.67 12.71 10.83
CA TYR A 41 -15.58 13.61 11.22
C TYR A 41 -14.32 13.28 10.44
N THR A 42 -13.49 14.29 10.21
CA THR A 42 -12.15 14.16 9.63
C THR A 42 -11.09 14.66 10.59
N VAL A 43 -9.90 14.11 10.52
CA VAL A 43 -8.70 14.59 11.20
C VAL A 43 -7.49 14.40 10.31
N ASN A 44 -6.65 15.42 10.20
CA ASN A 44 -5.35 15.30 9.53
C ASN A 44 -4.25 15.05 10.56
N ALA A 45 -4.23 13.84 11.11
CA ALA A 45 -3.22 13.45 12.07
C ALA A 45 -1.83 13.22 11.44
N ILE A 46 -1.76 13.10 10.11
CA ILE A 46 -0.51 12.85 9.38
C ILE A 46 0.36 14.12 9.41
N ASP A 47 -0.17 15.24 8.96
CA ASP A 47 0.56 16.50 8.96
C ASP A 47 0.81 16.98 10.39
N LEU A 48 -0.18 16.87 11.26
CA LEU A 48 -0.04 17.24 12.66
C LEU A 48 1.07 16.45 13.39
N ALA A 49 1.20 15.16 13.11
CA ALA A 49 2.29 14.34 13.65
C ALA A 49 3.66 14.79 13.13
N ALA A 50 3.75 15.15 11.85
CA ALA A 50 4.98 15.68 11.24
C ALA A 50 5.38 17.03 11.86
N GLU A 51 4.43 17.96 12.03
CA GLU A 51 4.64 19.28 12.64
C GLU A 51 5.12 19.18 14.11
N ILE A 52 4.57 18.24 14.87
CA ILE A 52 4.96 18.02 16.27
C ILE A 52 6.36 17.36 16.40
N GLY A 53 6.86 16.75 15.30
CA GLY A 53 8.11 16.01 15.30
C GLY A 53 7.97 14.51 15.55
N LEU A 54 6.76 13.98 15.55
CA LEU A 54 6.48 12.55 15.68
C LEU A 54 6.66 11.77 14.37
N GLY A 55 6.94 12.46 13.24
CA GLY A 55 7.07 11.88 11.93
C GLY A 55 5.76 11.22 11.48
N LYS A 56 5.78 9.92 11.21
CA LYS A 56 4.60 9.16 10.75
C LYS A 56 3.73 8.59 11.90
N ARG A 57 3.97 8.96 13.15
CA ARG A 57 3.31 8.35 14.32
C ARG A 57 2.03 9.10 14.68
N THR A 58 0.92 8.72 14.10
CA THR A 58 -0.40 9.36 14.28
C THR A 58 -1.22 8.79 15.44
N ASN A 59 -0.85 7.64 15.98
CA ASN A 59 -1.65 6.88 16.95
C ASN A 59 -2.05 7.66 18.19
N THR A 60 -1.16 8.48 18.77
CA THR A 60 -1.44 9.28 19.97
C THR A 60 -2.49 10.35 19.67
N ILE A 61 -2.40 11.01 18.51
CA ILE A 61 -3.37 12.02 18.05
C ILE A 61 -4.74 11.39 17.85
N LEU A 62 -4.78 10.25 17.13
CA LEU A 62 -6.04 9.53 16.85
C LEU A 62 -6.70 9.00 18.12
N GLN A 63 -5.92 8.51 19.08
CA GLN A 63 -6.44 8.09 20.39
C GLN A 63 -7.05 9.26 21.17
N ALA A 64 -6.42 10.43 21.14
CA ALA A 64 -6.95 11.63 21.77
C ALA A 64 -8.26 12.08 21.10
N SER A 65 -8.32 12.09 19.77
CA SER A 65 -9.54 12.37 19.00
C SER A 65 -10.65 11.36 19.33
N PHE A 66 -10.32 10.07 19.47
CA PHE A 66 -11.28 9.05 19.89
C PHE A 66 -11.89 9.38 21.26
N PHE A 67 -11.08 9.65 22.29
CA PHE A 67 -11.62 9.97 23.61
C PHE A 67 -12.46 11.26 23.62
N ALA A 68 -12.10 12.24 22.79
CA ALA A 68 -12.87 13.46 22.65
C ALA A 68 -14.26 13.23 22.02
N LEU A 69 -14.35 12.33 21.02
CA LEU A 69 -15.61 12.05 20.30
C LEU A 69 -16.45 10.99 20.97
N ALA A 70 -15.84 9.95 21.53
CA ALA A 70 -16.55 8.84 22.16
C ALA A 70 -17.16 9.19 23.52
N ASN A 71 -16.66 10.22 24.19
CA ASN A 71 -17.13 10.72 25.49
C ASN A 71 -17.31 9.62 26.54
N VAL A 72 -16.39 8.63 26.55
CA VAL A 72 -16.42 7.48 27.49
C VAL A 72 -15.77 7.83 28.83
N LEU A 73 -15.04 8.93 28.91
CA LEU A 73 -14.41 9.49 30.11
C LEU A 73 -14.54 11.01 30.09
N PRO A 74 -14.58 11.67 31.26
CA PRO A 74 -14.41 13.13 31.33
C PRO A 74 -13.12 13.55 30.61
N LYS A 75 -13.19 14.66 29.87
CA LYS A 75 -12.09 15.12 29.01
C LYS A 75 -10.76 15.25 29.77
N ASP A 76 -10.79 15.90 30.94
CA ASP A 76 -9.58 16.17 31.73
C ASP A 76 -8.97 14.88 32.27
N ASP A 77 -9.80 13.93 32.67
CA ASP A 77 -9.36 12.59 33.11
C ASP A 77 -8.68 11.84 31.97
N ALA A 78 -9.30 11.83 30.77
CA ALA A 78 -8.75 11.18 29.60
C ALA A 78 -7.37 11.78 29.22
N ILE A 79 -7.25 13.10 29.20
CA ILE A 79 -5.98 13.81 28.96
C ILE A 79 -4.95 13.42 30.02
N GLY A 80 -5.33 13.44 31.30
CA GLY A 80 -4.46 13.07 32.42
C GLY A 80 -3.92 11.65 32.31
N TYR A 81 -4.80 10.67 32.04
CA TYR A 81 -4.40 9.27 31.86
C TYR A 81 -3.50 9.07 30.65
N MET A 82 -3.79 9.70 29.52
CA MET A 82 -2.96 9.62 28.33
C MET A 82 -1.58 10.21 28.56
N LYS A 83 -1.48 11.39 29.19
CA LYS A 83 -0.20 12.03 29.52
C LYS A 83 0.62 11.19 30.48
N ASN A 84 -0.02 10.62 31.50
CA ASN A 84 0.65 9.71 32.43
C ASN A 84 1.18 8.45 31.73
N ALA A 85 0.38 7.85 30.83
CA ALA A 85 0.82 6.71 30.03
C ALA A 85 2.00 7.04 29.09
N ALA A 86 2.14 8.29 28.65
CA ALA A 86 3.26 8.74 27.82
C ALA A 86 4.59 8.80 28.59
N LEU A 87 4.58 8.84 29.92
CA LEU A 87 5.79 8.80 30.75
C LEU A 87 6.61 7.53 30.56
N LYS A 88 6.02 6.44 30.07
CA LYS A 88 6.76 5.23 29.66
C LYS A 88 7.88 5.50 28.66
N PHE A 89 7.78 6.59 27.90
CA PHE A 89 8.79 7.01 26.93
C PHE A 89 9.95 7.80 27.54
N LEU A 90 9.94 8.12 28.83
CA LEU A 90 10.97 8.91 29.49
C LEU A 90 12.39 8.32 29.30
N LYS A 91 12.49 6.99 29.22
CA LYS A 91 13.76 6.30 28.93
C LYS A 91 14.36 6.67 27.57
N LYS A 92 13.57 7.25 26.65
CA LYS A 92 14.00 7.69 25.31
C LYS A 92 14.31 9.19 25.25
N GLY A 93 14.09 9.92 26.33
CA GLY A 93 14.30 11.37 26.47
C GLY A 93 13.02 12.12 26.84
N GLN A 94 13.19 13.24 27.56
CA GLN A 94 12.07 14.10 27.95
C GLN A 94 11.38 14.73 26.73
N ASP A 95 12.13 15.07 25.70
CA ASP A 95 11.64 15.60 24.43
C ASP A 95 10.60 14.69 23.76
N ILE A 96 10.79 13.37 23.85
CA ILE A 96 9.82 12.40 23.32
C ILE A 96 8.52 12.41 24.13
N VAL A 97 8.62 12.56 25.47
CA VAL A 97 7.44 12.69 26.31
C VAL A 97 6.70 13.99 25.99
N ASP A 98 7.41 15.11 25.85
CA ASP A 98 6.84 16.41 25.54
C ASP A 98 6.15 16.44 24.17
N MET A 99 6.73 15.79 23.13
CA MET A 99 6.09 15.62 21.84
C MET A 99 4.78 14.81 21.96
N ASN A 100 4.77 13.74 22.76
CA ASN A 100 3.55 12.96 22.97
C ASN A 100 2.49 13.76 23.74
N HIS A 101 2.89 14.57 24.73
CA HIS A 101 1.95 15.46 25.43
C HIS A 101 1.33 16.49 24.49
N LYS A 102 2.14 17.12 23.62
CA LYS A 102 1.64 18.04 22.59
C LYS A 102 0.65 17.34 21.64
N ALA A 103 0.95 16.09 21.24
CA ALA A 103 0.07 15.32 20.37
C ALA A 103 -1.26 14.98 21.05
N ILE A 104 -1.26 14.68 22.35
CA ILE A 104 -2.48 14.46 23.12
C ILE A 104 -3.32 15.74 23.14
N ASP A 105 -2.73 16.86 23.54
CA ASP A 105 -3.44 18.14 23.64
C ASP A 105 -4.03 18.56 22.28
N ALA A 106 -3.25 18.44 21.20
CA ALA A 106 -3.69 18.77 19.86
C ALA A 106 -4.81 17.83 19.38
N GLY A 107 -4.70 16.52 19.62
CA GLY A 107 -5.65 15.52 19.16
C GLY A 107 -7.08 15.70 19.73
N PHE A 108 -7.22 16.30 20.91
CA PHE A 108 -8.54 16.62 21.49
C PHE A 108 -9.31 17.74 20.77
N GLY A 109 -8.70 18.42 19.80
CA GLY A 109 -9.32 19.49 19.04
C GLY A 109 -8.99 19.47 17.53
N ALA A 110 -8.23 18.49 17.07
CA ALA A 110 -7.75 18.44 15.68
C ALA A 110 -8.78 17.94 14.65
N PHE A 111 -9.88 17.38 15.10
CA PHE A 111 -10.92 16.84 14.23
C PHE A 111 -11.97 17.92 13.85
N LYS A 112 -12.50 17.77 12.65
CA LYS A 112 -13.55 18.63 12.09
C LYS A 112 -14.78 17.78 11.77
N LYS A 113 -15.97 18.27 12.09
CA LYS A 113 -17.23 17.66 11.64
C LYS A 113 -17.40 17.93 10.15
N TYR A 114 -17.72 16.88 9.40
CA TYR A 114 -18.06 16.97 7.99
C TYR A 114 -19.58 17.11 7.84
N ASP A 115 -20.02 18.13 7.10
CA ASP A 115 -21.45 18.35 6.82
C ASP A 115 -21.87 17.41 5.67
N VAL A 116 -22.53 16.32 6.02
CA VAL A 116 -22.96 15.28 5.08
C VAL A 116 -24.04 15.84 4.13
N PRO A 117 -23.78 15.90 2.80
CA PRO A 117 -24.77 16.37 1.84
C PRO A 117 -25.99 15.45 1.77
N ALA A 118 -27.19 16.03 1.65
CA ALA A 118 -28.44 15.25 1.61
C ALA A 118 -28.55 14.35 0.36
N ASP A 119 -27.91 14.71 -0.73
CA ASP A 119 -27.88 13.97 -2.00
C ASP A 119 -27.05 12.69 -1.90
N TRP A 120 -26.18 12.55 -0.89
CA TRP A 120 -25.45 11.30 -0.64
C TRP A 120 -26.38 10.12 -0.40
N ALA A 121 -27.60 10.33 0.08
CA ALA A 121 -28.60 9.26 0.25
C ALA A 121 -28.94 8.55 -1.07
N ASN A 122 -28.73 9.21 -2.21
CA ASN A 122 -29.00 8.71 -3.56
C ASN A 122 -27.73 8.68 -4.43
N ALA A 123 -26.55 8.71 -3.83
CA ALA A 123 -25.30 8.67 -4.56
C ALA A 123 -25.21 7.42 -5.45
N THR A 124 -24.61 7.55 -6.61
CA THR A 124 -24.31 6.43 -7.55
C THR A 124 -22.83 6.45 -7.88
N ASP A 125 -22.25 5.29 -8.12
CA ASP A 125 -20.90 5.19 -8.64
C ASP A 125 -20.95 5.16 -10.18
N ASP A 126 -20.22 6.05 -10.82
CA ASP A 126 -20.10 6.09 -12.28
C ASP A 126 -19.10 5.05 -12.82
N ALA A 127 -18.32 4.43 -11.95
CA ALA A 127 -17.31 3.47 -12.35
C ALA A 127 -17.92 2.08 -12.60
N ALA A 128 -17.86 1.61 -13.84
CA ALA A 128 -18.08 0.21 -14.14
C ALA A 128 -17.06 -0.65 -13.35
N VAL A 129 -17.52 -1.75 -12.74
CA VAL A 129 -16.64 -2.73 -12.13
C VAL A 129 -15.71 -3.26 -13.23
N VAL A 130 -14.45 -2.88 -13.20
CA VAL A 130 -13.44 -3.39 -14.13
C VAL A 130 -13.19 -4.85 -13.78
N ALA A 131 -13.46 -5.74 -14.74
CA ALA A 131 -13.16 -7.15 -14.59
C ALA A 131 -11.65 -7.35 -14.41
N SER A 132 -11.27 -8.31 -13.57
CA SER A 132 -9.87 -8.68 -13.42
C SER A 132 -9.37 -9.37 -14.71
N GLU A 133 -8.14 -9.05 -15.12
CA GLU A 133 -7.49 -9.70 -16.28
C GLU A 133 -6.36 -10.61 -15.77
N GLY A 134 -6.16 -11.76 -16.44
CA GLY A 134 -5.10 -12.70 -16.10
C GLY A 134 -5.51 -14.16 -16.29
N PRO A 135 -4.77 -15.13 -15.71
CA PRO A 135 -5.10 -16.53 -15.77
C PRO A 135 -6.51 -16.83 -15.25
N ALA A 136 -7.32 -17.54 -16.02
CA ALA A 136 -8.76 -17.70 -15.78
C ALA A 136 -9.10 -18.23 -14.37
N LYS A 137 -8.34 -19.20 -13.85
CA LYS A 137 -8.55 -19.74 -12.50
C LYS A 137 -8.26 -18.70 -11.42
N LEU A 138 -7.14 -17.97 -11.56
CA LEU A 138 -6.75 -16.91 -10.64
C LEU A 138 -7.79 -15.78 -10.62
N VAL A 139 -8.21 -15.30 -11.79
CA VAL A 139 -9.26 -14.27 -11.92
C VAL A 139 -10.57 -14.72 -11.29
N LYS A 140 -10.98 -15.98 -11.52
CA LYS A 140 -12.19 -16.55 -10.90
C LYS A 140 -12.10 -16.53 -9.37
N MET A 141 -10.96 -16.92 -8.79
CA MET A 141 -10.74 -16.88 -7.34
C MET A 141 -10.70 -15.44 -6.82
N VAL A 142 -10.02 -14.54 -7.52
CA VAL A 142 -9.95 -13.12 -7.17
C VAL A 142 -11.34 -12.49 -7.14
N ASP A 143 -12.14 -12.67 -8.19
CA ASP A 143 -13.44 -12.01 -8.30
C ASP A 143 -14.49 -12.63 -7.36
N ASN A 144 -14.47 -13.96 -7.18
CA ASN A 144 -15.51 -14.65 -6.41
C ASN A 144 -15.19 -14.81 -4.91
N ILE A 145 -13.92 -14.75 -4.51
CA ILE A 145 -13.50 -14.95 -3.11
C ILE A 145 -12.74 -13.74 -2.59
N MET A 146 -11.61 -13.38 -3.20
CA MET A 146 -10.71 -12.37 -2.65
C MET A 146 -11.37 -10.99 -2.54
N LYS A 147 -12.00 -10.50 -3.62
CA LYS A 147 -12.67 -9.18 -3.63
C LYS A 147 -13.84 -9.11 -2.65
N PRO A 148 -14.78 -10.09 -2.59
CA PRO A 148 -15.83 -10.08 -1.58
C PRO A 148 -15.31 -10.12 -0.14
N VAL A 149 -14.29 -10.94 0.13
CA VAL A 149 -13.66 -10.99 1.47
C VAL A 149 -12.98 -9.66 1.80
N GLY A 150 -12.26 -9.08 0.86
CA GLY A 150 -11.64 -7.76 1.01
C GLY A 150 -12.65 -6.63 1.23
N ALA A 151 -13.85 -6.75 0.66
CA ALA A 151 -14.98 -5.85 0.87
C ALA A 151 -15.78 -6.14 2.18
N MET A 152 -15.32 -7.05 3.04
CA MET A 152 -15.99 -7.50 4.27
C MET A 152 -17.35 -8.18 4.03
N ASN A 153 -17.57 -8.75 2.85
CA ASN A 153 -18.78 -9.49 2.45
C ASN A 153 -18.55 -11.01 2.40
N GLY A 154 -17.50 -11.50 3.06
CA GLY A 154 -17.17 -12.94 3.06
C GLY A 154 -18.28 -13.83 3.62
N ASP A 155 -19.01 -13.38 4.62
CA ASP A 155 -20.11 -14.13 5.24
C ASP A 155 -21.30 -14.35 4.29
N ALA A 156 -21.44 -13.55 3.24
CA ALA A 156 -22.46 -13.71 2.20
C ALA A 156 -22.11 -14.77 1.16
N LEU A 157 -20.87 -15.26 1.15
CA LEU A 157 -20.40 -16.25 0.17
C LEU A 157 -21.00 -17.63 0.46
N PRO A 158 -21.64 -18.29 -0.53
CA PRO A 158 -22.08 -19.66 -0.35
C PRO A 158 -20.88 -20.62 -0.28
N VAL A 159 -21.03 -21.71 0.49
CA VAL A 159 -19.97 -22.74 0.61
C VAL A 159 -19.53 -23.28 -0.77
N SER A 160 -20.46 -23.34 -1.73
CA SER A 160 -20.18 -23.81 -3.09
C SER A 160 -19.14 -22.99 -3.85
N VAL A 161 -18.85 -21.74 -3.44
CA VAL A 161 -17.80 -20.94 -4.10
C VAL A 161 -16.41 -21.52 -3.88
N PHE A 162 -16.23 -22.32 -2.80
CA PHE A 162 -14.97 -22.95 -2.43
C PHE A 162 -14.79 -24.37 -3.02
N THR A 163 -15.70 -24.85 -3.85
CA THR A 163 -15.63 -26.22 -4.43
C THR A 163 -14.35 -26.47 -5.23
N ASP A 164 -13.87 -25.46 -5.94
CA ASP A 164 -12.61 -25.56 -6.70
C ASP A 164 -11.36 -25.60 -5.80
N HIS A 165 -11.53 -25.34 -4.50
CA HIS A 165 -10.50 -25.27 -3.47
C HIS A 165 -10.76 -26.26 -2.33
N ALA A 166 -11.52 -27.35 -2.59
CA ALA A 166 -11.94 -28.32 -1.56
C ALA A 166 -10.75 -29.08 -0.94
N ASP A 167 -9.64 -29.17 -1.64
CA ASP A 167 -8.37 -29.74 -1.15
C ASP A 167 -7.49 -28.74 -0.39
N GLY A 168 -7.91 -27.48 -0.23
CA GLY A 168 -7.16 -26.41 0.43
C GLY A 168 -6.13 -25.71 -0.46
N THR A 169 -6.07 -26.02 -1.76
CA THR A 169 -5.19 -25.32 -2.69
C THR A 169 -5.83 -24.02 -3.20
N PHE A 170 -5.02 -22.97 -3.39
CA PHE A 170 -5.42 -21.68 -3.95
C PHE A 170 -4.41 -21.23 -5.00
N GLU A 171 -4.89 -20.42 -5.95
CA GLU A 171 -4.05 -19.89 -7.01
C GLU A 171 -3.03 -18.88 -6.44
N GLN A 172 -1.79 -18.97 -6.91
CA GLN A 172 -0.71 -18.07 -6.50
C GLN A 172 -0.78 -16.72 -7.23
N GLY A 173 -0.20 -15.66 -6.64
CA GLY A 173 -0.11 -14.33 -7.24
C GLY A 173 -1.33 -13.44 -7.04
N ALA A 174 -2.30 -13.84 -6.21
CA ALA A 174 -3.51 -13.06 -5.96
C ALA A 174 -3.25 -11.68 -5.34
N SER A 175 -2.15 -11.51 -4.59
CA SER A 175 -1.77 -10.21 -4.00
C SER A 175 -1.61 -9.09 -5.02
N ALA A 176 -1.30 -9.41 -6.28
CA ALA A 176 -1.19 -8.43 -7.36
C ALA A 176 -2.52 -7.70 -7.67
N TYR A 177 -3.65 -8.27 -7.28
CA TYR A 177 -4.99 -7.72 -7.53
C TYR A 177 -5.55 -6.88 -6.38
N GLU A 178 -4.88 -6.80 -5.23
CA GLU A 178 -5.37 -6.01 -4.09
C GLU A 178 -5.30 -4.50 -4.33
N LYS A 179 -4.21 -3.98 -4.89
CA LYS A 179 -4.03 -2.56 -5.25
C LYS A 179 -4.53 -1.58 -4.18
N ARG A 180 -4.12 -1.75 -2.93
CA ARG A 180 -4.70 -1.05 -1.76
C ARG A 180 -4.42 0.45 -1.70
N GLY A 181 -3.35 0.93 -2.35
CA GLY A 181 -3.00 2.36 -2.39
C GLY A 181 -2.79 3.01 -1.02
N VAL A 182 -2.24 2.27 -0.04
CA VAL A 182 -2.16 2.70 1.37
C VAL A 182 -1.06 3.74 1.64
N ALA A 183 -0.12 3.92 0.72
CA ALA A 183 0.96 4.89 0.90
C ALA A 183 0.47 6.31 0.66
N VAL A 184 0.75 7.22 1.58
CA VAL A 184 0.56 8.67 1.38
C VAL A 184 1.62 9.23 0.43
N MET A 185 2.87 8.73 0.56
CA MET A 185 4.01 9.13 -0.25
C MET A 185 4.62 7.92 -0.92
N VAL A 186 4.98 8.05 -2.19
CA VAL A 186 5.64 7.00 -2.98
C VAL A 186 6.90 7.55 -3.67
N PRO A 187 7.87 6.70 -4.07
CA PRO A 187 9.06 7.19 -4.76
C PRO A 187 8.74 7.60 -6.19
N GLU A 188 9.08 8.82 -6.54
CA GLU A 188 9.20 9.28 -7.92
C GLU A 188 10.63 9.05 -8.41
N TRP A 189 10.79 8.53 -9.63
CA TRP A 189 12.08 8.26 -10.25
C TRP A 189 12.46 9.35 -11.27
N ASP A 190 13.69 9.88 -11.11
CA ASP A 190 14.38 10.71 -12.10
C ASP A 190 15.33 9.85 -12.94
N PRO A 191 15.01 9.59 -14.22
CA PRO A 191 15.83 8.77 -15.09
C PRO A 191 17.18 9.42 -15.47
N THR A 192 17.31 10.74 -15.37
CA THR A 192 18.48 11.49 -15.84
C THR A 192 19.68 11.34 -14.92
N THR A 193 19.44 11.21 -13.62
CA THR A 193 20.46 11.09 -12.57
C THR A 193 20.72 9.65 -12.14
N CYS A 194 19.91 8.69 -12.64
CA CYS A 194 19.94 7.30 -12.20
C CYS A 194 21.22 6.56 -12.63
N ALA A 195 21.92 5.98 -11.65
CA ALA A 195 23.10 5.13 -11.90
C ALA A 195 22.75 3.70 -12.37
N LYS A 196 21.48 3.32 -12.46
CA LYS A 196 21.02 1.98 -12.86
C LYS A 196 21.61 0.84 -12.03
N CYS A 197 21.91 1.10 -10.76
CA CYS A 197 22.52 0.14 -9.84
C CYS A 197 21.57 -0.85 -9.21
N ASN A 198 20.26 -0.70 -9.42
CA ASN A 198 19.17 -1.54 -8.93
C ASN A 198 19.09 -1.74 -7.39
N LYS A 199 19.86 -0.96 -6.60
CA LYS A 199 19.81 -1.06 -5.13
C LYS A 199 18.42 -0.81 -4.56
N CYS A 200 17.66 0.11 -5.15
CA CYS A 200 16.28 0.42 -4.74
C CYS A 200 15.32 -0.77 -4.91
N SER A 201 15.45 -1.50 -6.02
CA SER A 201 14.71 -2.75 -6.23
C SER A 201 15.18 -3.83 -5.26
N TYR A 202 16.51 -3.98 -5.09
CA TYR A 202 17.11 -4.99 -4.22
C TYR A 202 16.60 -4.91 -2.76
N VAL A 203 16.43 -3.72 -2.21
CA VAL A 203 15.95 -3.52 -0.83
C VAL A 203 14.45 -3.43 -0.69
N CYS A 204 13.69 -3.41 -1.79
CA CYS A 204 12.24 -3.24 -1.71
C CYS A 204 11.58 -4.49 -1.13
N PRO A 205 10.87 -4.37 0.03
CA PRO A 205 10.22 -5.53 0.67
C PRO A 205 9.05 -6.08 -0.12
N HIS A 206 8.43 -5.25 -0.97
CA HIS A 206 7.14 -5.54 -1.61
C HIS A 206 7.24 -5.73 -3.12
N ALA A 207 8.45 -5.69 -3.69
CA ALA A 207 8.68 -5.78 -5.14
C ALA A 207 7.91 -4.74 -5.97
N THR A 208 7.68 -3.55 -5.40
CA THR A 208 6.91 -2.47 -6.04
C THR A 208 7.75 -1.51 -6.87
N ILE A 209 9.06 -1.64 -6.83
CA ILE A 209 10.02 -0.88 -7.65
C ILE A 209 10.94 -1.88 -8.36
N ARG A 210 10.88 -1.91 -9.69
CA ARG A 210 11.54 -2.93 -10.50
C ARG A 210 12.24 -2.32 -11.70
N PRO A 211 13.49 -2.73 -12.01
CA PRO A 211 14.15 -2.39 -13.24
C PRO A 211 13.68 -3.31 -14.38
N PHE A 212 13.57 -2.74 -15.57
CA PHE A 212 13.30 -3.49 -16.80
C PHE A 212 14.27 -3.06 -17.89
N ALA A 213 14.57 -3.99 -18.80
CA ALA A 213 15.36 -3.77 -20.00
C ALA A 213 14.45 -4.00 -21.20
N LEU A 214 14.10 -2.93 -21.91
CA LEU A 214 13.14 -2.96 -23.02
C LEU A 214 13.88 -2.99 -24.35
N ASP A 215 13.41 -3.84 -25.26
CA ASP A 215 13.76 -3.76 -26.68
C ASP A 215 12.96 -2.68 -27.42
N ALA A 216 13.22 -2.53 -28.72
CA ALA A 216 12.61 -1.48 -29.52
C ALA A 216 11.08 -1.62 -29.65
N ASP A 217 10.56 -2.85 -29.75
CA ASP A 217 9.14 -3.12 -29.89
C ASP A 217 8.41 -2.88 -28.56
N GLU A 218 9.01 -3.31 -27.44
CA GLU A 218 8.47 -3.04 -26.10
C GLU A 218 8.46 -1.53 -25.78
N VAL A 219 9.46 -0.78 -26.27
CA VAL A 219 9.48 0.68 -26.15
C VAL A 219 8.41 1.35 -27.01
N ALA A 220 8.20 0.86 -28.22
CA ALA A 220 7.22 1.43 -29.15
C ALA A 220 5.77 1.26 -28.69
N ASN A 221 5.49 0.16 -28.00
CA ASN A 221 4.15 -0.15 -27.46
C ASN A 221 3.92 0.33 -26.01
N ALA A 222 4.94 0.92 -25.39
CA ALA A 222 4.86 1.36 -24.00
C ALA A 222 3.94 2.59 -23.86
N PRO A 223 3.20 2.71 -22.73
CA PRO A 223 2.42 3.89 -22.45
C PRO A 223 3.31 5.14 -22.37
N GLU A 224 2.78 6.28 -22.78
CA GLU A 224 3.53 7.55 -22.83
C GLU A 224 4.15 7.94 -21.49
N VAL A 225 3.47 7.59 -20.38
CA VAL A 225 3.93 7.85 -19.01
C VAL A 225 5.16 7.06 -18.60
N LEU A 226 5.58 6.04 -19.37
CA LEU A 226 6.77 5.24 -19.07
C LEU A 226 8.04 6.08 -19.17
N LYS A 227 8.67 6.36 -18.05
CA LYS A 227 9.96 7.07 -17.99
C LYS A 227 11.08 6.13 -18.46
N LYS A 228 12.03 6.65 -19.23
CA LYS A 228 13.15 5.90 -19.81
C LYS A 228 14.48 6.60 -19.46
N ALA A 229 15.49 5.82 -19.09
CA ALA A 229 16.83 6.38 -18.87
C ALA A 229 17.46 6.85 -20.21
N PRO A 230 18.24 7.93 -20.22
CA PRO A 230 18.86 8.46 -21.45
C PRO A 230 19.94 7.55 -22.02
N LYS A 231 20.43 6.59 -21.24
CA LYS A 231 21.45 5.61 -21.65
C LYS A 231 20.91 4.20 -21.49
N PRO A 232 21.23 3.27 -22.39
CA PRO A 232 20.79 1.88 -22.32
C PRO A 232 21.36 1.15 -21.09
N VAL A 233 20.90 -0.07 -20.88
CA VAL A 233 21.51 -1.02 -19.95
C VAL A 233 22.96 -1.26 -20.37
N VAL A 234 23.87 -1.31 -19.40
CA VAL A 234 25.33 -1.42 -19.68
C VAL A 234 25.63 -2.61 -20.57
N LYS A 235 26.40 -2.36 -21.65
CA LYS A 235 26.83 -3.34 -22.67
C LYS A 235 25.67 -3.98 -23.46
N THR A 236 24.55 -3.29 -23.60
CA THR A 236 23.40 -3.71 -24.40
C THR A 236 22.79 -2.51 -25.11
N ASP A 237 21.88 -2.78 -26.07
CA ASP A 237 21.06 -1.75 -26.74
C ASP A 237 19.68 -1.60 -26.08
N TYR A 238 19.39 -2.37 -25.03
CA TYR A 238 18.11 -2.31 -24.32
C TYR A 238 17.94 -1.02 -23.53
N ILE A 239 16.76 -0.43 -23.65
CA ILE A 239 16.41 0.78 -22.90
C ILE A 239 16.11 0.41 -21.43
N TYR A 240 16.74 1.13 -20.50
CA TYR A 240 16.51 0.96 -19.08
C TYR A 240 15.28 1.77 -18.62
N THR A 241 14.40 1.14 -17.88
CA THR A 241 13.39 1.82 -17.06
C THR A 241 13.38 1.27 -15.64
N LEU A 242 12.91 2.11 -14.72
CA LEU A 242 12.64 1.74 -13.35
C LEU A 242 11.16 2.03 -13.08
N ALA A 243 10.32 1.00 -13.14
CA ALA A 243 8.90 1.13 -12.92
C ALA A 243 8.56 1.02 -11.43
N VAL A 244 7.62 1.84 -10.99
CA VAL A 244 7.10 1.86 -9.61
C VAL A 244 5.60 1.60 -9.65
N SER A 245 5.11 0.68 -8.80
CA SER A 245 3.68 0.51 -8.53
C SER A 245 3.25 1.40 -7.37
N PRO A 246 2.59 2.54 -7.58
CA PRO A 246 2.15 3.42 -6.50
C PRO A 246 1.04 2.81 -5.66
N LEU A 247 0.19 1.94 -6.23
CA LEU A 247 -0.92 1.30 -5.52
C LEU A 247 -0.49 0.14 -4.61
N ASP A 248 0.65 -0.49 -4.89
CA ASP A 248 1.20 -1.58 -4.08
C ASP A 248 2.31 -1.10 -3.14
N CYS A 249 2.82 0.12 -3.31
CA CYS A 249 3.86 0.70 -2.48
C CYS A 249 3.36 0.97 -1.05
N MET A 250 4.18 0.63 -0.05
CA MET A 250 3.89 0.88 1.36
C MET A 250 4.49 2.20 1.89
N GLY A 251 5.11 3.03 1.05
CA GLY A 251 5.63 4.36 1.42
C GLY A 251 6.76 4.35 2.45
N CYS A 252 7.52 3.25 2.58
CA CYS A 252 8.55 3.11 3.62
C CYS A 252 9.78 4.01 3.43
N GLY A 253 10.09 4.43 2.19
CA GLY A 253 11.24 5.27 1.86
C GLY A 253 12.60 4.57 1.81
N VAL A 254 12.69 3.26 2.05
CA VAL A 254 13.97 2.51 2.06
C VAL A 254 14.72 2.63 0.73
N CYS A 255 14.01 2.61 -0.40
CA CYS A 255 14.58 2.76 -1.73
C CYS A 255 15.24 4.13 -1.94
N VAL A 256 14.67 5.19 -1.36
CA VAL A 256 15.24 6.54 -1.38
C VAL A 256 16.51 6.59 -0.53
N GLY A 257 16.48 6.01 0.67
CA GLY A 257 17.61 6.00 1.60
C GLY A 257 18.87 5.29 1.08
N VAL A 258 18.72 4.34 0.15
CA VAL A 258 19.87 3.61 -0.44
C VAL A 258 20.29 4.12 -1.81
N CYS A 259 19.60 5.12 -2.35
CA CYS A 259 19.89 5.65 -3.69
C CYS A 259 21.18 6.51 -3.68
N PRO A 260 22.27 6.08 -4.32
CA PRO A 260 23.55 6.78 -4.24
C PRO A 260 23.58 8.10 -5.02
N THR A 261 22.63 8.30 -5.93
CA THR A 261 22.56 9.47 -6.82
C THR A 261 21.35 10.35 -6.53
N ASN A 262 20.59 10.05 -5.47
CA ASN A 262 19.34 10.77 -5.12
C ASN A 262 18.33 10.84 -6.28
N SER A 263 18.33 9.85 -7.17
CA SER A 263 17.40 9.75 -8.30
C SER A 263 15.96 9.39 -7.89
N LEU A 264 15.73 9.16 -6.60
CA LEU A 264 14.41 8.86 -6.03
C LEU A 264 14.06 9.90 -4.99
N LYS A 265 12.83 10.41 -5.04
CA LYS A 265 12.27 11.33 -4.06
C LYS A 265 10.89 10.82 -3.64
N MET A 266 10.54 10.97 -2.36
CA MET A 266 9.17 10.70 -1.92
C MET A 266 8.27 11.87 -2.30
N VAL A 267 7.18 11.57 -3.02
CA VAL A 267 6.17 12.53 -3.48
C VAL A 267 4.77 12.00 -3.13
N SER A 268 3.74 12.85 -3.23
CA SER A 268 2.35 12.40 -3.03
C SER A 268 2.03 11.23 -3.97
N ARG A 269 1.35 10.21 -3.46
CA ARG A 269 0.95 9.03 -4.24
C ARG A 269 0.09 9.43 -5.43
N GLU A 270 -0.89 10.33 -5.22
CA GLU A 270 -1.80 10.77 -6.28
C GLU A 270 -1.06 11.38 -7.48
N SER A 271 0.07 12.05 -7.25
CA SER A 271 0.90 12.59 -8.34
C SER A 271 1.55 11.50 -9.21
N GLN A 272 1.57 10.26 -8.74
CA GLN A 272 2.18 9.11 -9.40
C GLN A 272 1.16 8.06 -9.86
N ASP A 273 -0.14 8.28 -9.72
CA ASP A 273 -1.17 7.29 -10.09
C ASP A 273 -1.04 6.82 -11.54
N ALA A 274 -0.69 7.73 -12.46
CA ALA A 274 -0.44 7.39 -13.86
C ALA A 274 0.73 6.40 -14.07
N GLN A 275 1.69 6.33 -13.13
CA GLN A 275 2.82 5.38 -13.19
C GLN A 275 2.38 3.93 -12.95
N GLN A 276 1.18 3.68 -12.42
CA GLN A 276 0.64 2.34 -12.32
C GLN A 276 0.52 1.68 -13.69
N ALA A 277 0.02 2.39 -14.70
CA ALA A 277 -0.07 1.88 -16.07
C ALA A 277 1.31 1.51 -16.65
N ALA A 278 2.35 2.29 -16.34
CA ALA A 278 3.72 1.98 -16.75
C ALA A 278 4.26 0.71 -16.07
N PHE A 279 3.97 0.53 -14.77
CA PHE A 279 4.37 -0.66 -14.02
C PHE A 279 3.66 -1.90 -14.55
N ASP A 280 2.34 -1.83 -14.70
CA ASP A 280 1.50 -2.95 -15.16
C ASP A 280 1.89 -3.37 -16.59
N TYR A 281 2.15 -2.38 -17.48
CA TYR A 281 2.69 -2.65 -18.81
C TYR A 281 4.02 -3.42 -18.76
N CYS A 282 4.97 -2.96 -17.94
CA CYS A 282 6.26 -3.62 -17.83
C CYS A 282 6.17 -5.05 -17.30
N VAL A 283 5.29 -5.28 -16.31
CA VAL A 283 5.09 -6.63 -15.75
C VAL A 283 4.43 -7.58 -16.76
N ALA A 284 3.50 -7.08 -17.56
CA ALA A 284 2.74 -7.90 -18.51
C ALA A 284 3.48 -8.16 -19.84
N ASN A 285 4.26 -7.19 -20.32
CA ASN A 285 4.75 -7.20 -21.71
C ASN A 285 6.28 -7.27 -21.84
N VAL A 286 7.05 -6.87 -20.81
CA VAL A 286 8.51 -6.86 -20.92
C VAL A 286 9.08 -8.21 -20.51
N THR A 287 9.76 -8.86 -21.44
CA THR A 287 10.37 -10.18 -21.24
C THR A 287 11.75 -10.09 -20.61
N GLU A 288 12.18 -11.13 -19.90
CA GLU A 288 13.58 -11.23 -19.44
C GLU A 288 14.52 -11.30 -20.64
N LYS A 289 15.58 -10.48 -20.60
CA LYS A 289 16.57 -10.41 -21.70
C LYS A 289 17.79 -11.27 -21.37
N GLU A 290 18.19 -12.10 -22.34
CA GLU A 290 19.41 -12.89 -22.22
C GLU A 290 20.65 -11.98 -22.00
N GLY A 291 21.52 -12.38 -21.08
CA GLY A 291 22.70 -11.61 -20.72
C GLY A 291 22.47 -10.40 -19.80
N VAL A 292 21.21 -10.02 -19.53
CA VAL A 292 20.83 -8.95 -18.59
C VAL A 292 20.41 -9.51 -17.25
N ALA A 293 19.42 -10.40 -17.23
CA ALA A 293 18.93 -11.04 -16.03
C ALA A 293 19.81 -12.23 -15.61
N GLY A 294 20.12 -12.35 -14.33
CA GLY A 294 20.89 -13.49 -13.83
C GLY A 294 21.38 -13.36 -12.39
N PRO A 295 21.85 -14.44 -11.78
CA PRO A 295 22.21 -14.47 -10.37
C PRO A 295 23.59 -13.89 -10.04
N ALA A 296 24.38 -13.45 -11.04
CA ALA A 296 25.79 -13.15 -10.89
C ALA A 296 26.10 -12.01 -9.90
N ASN A 297 25.21 -11.02 -9.79
CA ASN A 297 25.38 -9.89 -8.89
C ASN A 297 24.04 -9.18 -8.61
N ILE A 298 24.05 -8.18 -7.71
CA ILE A 298 22.85 -7.40 -7.33
C ILE A 298 22.17 -6.79 -8.56
N ILE A 299 22.92 -6.25 -9.52
CA ILE A 299 22.36 -5.52 -10.66
C ILE A 299 21.55 -6.49 -11.54
N SER A 300 22.20 -7.59 -11.96
CA SER A 300 21.58 -8.57 -12.86
C SER A 300 20.46 -9.37 -12.21
N SER A 301 20.57 -9.67 -10.91
CA SER A 301 19.53 -10.43 -10.19
C SER A 301 18.19 -9.70 -10.15
N GLN A 302 18.18 -8.37 -10.16
CA GLN A 302 16.96 -7.58 -10.03
C GLN A 302 16.12 -7.49 -11.31
N TYR A 303 16.66 -7.89 -12.47
CA TYR A 303 15.88 -8.05 -13.70
C TYR A 303 15.08 -9.37 -13.73
N LYS A 304 15.39 -10.30 -12.83
CA LYS A 304 14.58 -11.51 -12.64
C LYS A 304 13.22 -11.17 -12.02
N LYS A 305 12.16 -11.85 -12.50
CA LYS A 305 10.83 -11.75 -11.89
C LYS A 305 10.90 -12.17 -10.41
N PRO A 306 10.45 -11.34 -9.45
CA PRO A 306 10.29 -11.79 -8.07
C PRO A 306 9.11 -12.76 -7.99
N LEU A 307 9.30 -13.90 -7.31
CA LEU A 307 8.22 -14.86 -7.06
C LEU A 307 7.62 -14.72 -5.65
N LEU A 308 7.82 -13.58 -5.04
CA LEU A 308 7.12 -13.04 -3.88
C LEU A 308 6.93 -11.55 -4.11
N GLU A 309 5.69 -11.08 -4.14
CA GLU A 309 5.35 -9.70 -4.42
C GLU A 309 4.10 -9.23 -3.66
N PHE A 310 4.06 -7.94 -3.33
CA PHE A 310 2.91 -7.27 -2.71
C PHE A 310 2.38 -7.99 -1.46
N SER A 311 3.28 -8.40 -0.58
CA SER A 311 3.00 -9.32 0.54
C SER A 311 2.10 -8.75 1.65
N GLY A 312 1.77 -7.46 1.65
CA GLY A 312 1.04 -6.82 2.75
C GLY A 312 1.80 -6.76 4.08
N SER A 313 3.09 -7.10 4.11
CA SER A 313 3.94 -6.97 5.29
C SER A 313 4.15 -5.49 5.68
N CYS A 314 4.70 -5.25 6.87
CA CYS A 314 4.95 -3.89 7.36
C CYS A 314 5.80 -3.06 6.36
N ALA A 315 5.56 -1.74 6.34
CA ALA A 315 6.39 -0.82 5.57
C ALA A 315 7.86 -0.91 6.00
N GLY A 316 8.76 -1.23 5.04
CA GLY A 316 10.19 -1.43 5.33
C GLY A 316 10.55 -2.77 5.97
N CYS A 317 9.70 -3.79 5.87
CA CYS A 317 9.97 -5.12 6.40
C CYS A 317 11.25 -5.72 5.80
N ALA A 318 12.24 -6.01 6.65
CA ALA A 318 13.48 -6.63 6.19
C ALA A 318 13.28 -8.11 5.77
N GLU A 319 12.39 -8.83 6.45
CA GLU A 319 12.13 -10.24 6.18
C GLU A 319 11.65 -10.47 4.75
N THR A 320 10.64 -9.73 4.29
CA THR A 320 10.13 -9.89 2.93
C THR A 320 11.11 -9.41 1.86
N ALA A 321 12.04 -8.51 2.18
CA ALA A 321 13.07 -8.09 1.24
C ALA A 321 14.00 -9.25 0.85
N TYR A 322 14.51 -10.03 1.80
CA TYR A 322 15.34 -11.18 1.47
C TYR A 322 14.56 -12.42 1.10
N ALA A 323 13.34 -12.63 1.63
CA ALA A 323 12.46 -13.70 1.13
C ALA A 323 12.18 -13.52 -0.37
N ARG A 324 11.89 -12.30 -0.80
CA ARG A 324 11.73 -11.95 -2.22
C ARG A 324 13.00 -12.25 -3.03
N LEU A 325 14.17 -11.84 -2.52
CA LEU A 325 15.44 -12.11 -3.21
C LEU A 325 15.70 -13.63 -3.37
N VAL A 326 15.43 -14.40 -2.33
CA VAL A 326 15.58 -15.87 -2.38
C VAL A 326 14.65 -16.46 -3.44
N THR A 327 13.41 -15.96 -3.56
CA THR A 327 12.50 -16.42 -4.62
C THR A 327 12.96 -16.01 -6.03
N GLN A 328 13.59 -14.84 -6.21
CA GLN A 328 14.17 -14.43 -7.50
C GLN A 328 15.31 -15.35 -7.95
N LEU A 329 16.05 -15.92 -7.00
CA LEU A 329 17.22 -16.76 -7.30
C LEU A 329 16.89 -18.25 -7.38
N PHE A 330 15.91 -18.70 -6.62
CA PHE A 330 15.66 -20.13 -6.40
C PHE A 330 14.18 -20.51 -6.45
N GLY A 331 13.24 -19.58 -6.63
CA GLY A 331 11.80 -19.79 -6.47
C GLY A 331 11.23 -20.86 -7.40
N ASP A 332 11.81 -21.02 -8.60
CA ASP A 332 11.46 -22.04 -9.59
C ASP A 332 11.63 -23.50 -9.07
N ARG A 333 12.37 -23.69 -7.98
CA ARG A 333 12.69 -25.00 -7.40
C ARG A 333 12.62 -25.02 -5.88
N MET A 334 11.91 -24.09 -5.26
CA MET A 334 11.73 -23.99 -3.82
C MET A 334 10.47 -24.69 -3.35
N TYR A 335 10.59 -25.37 -2.20
CA TYR A 335 9.45 -25.71 -1.35
C TYR A 335 9.49 -24.81 -0.14
N ILE A 336 8.35 -24.22 0.21
CA ILE A 336 8.23 -23.24 1.29
C ILE A 336 7.32 -23.79 2.36
N SER A 337 7.81 -23.82 3.60
CA SER A 337 7.06 -24.21 4.79
C SER A 337 7.26 -23.15 5.86
N ASN A 338 6.17 -22.54 6.34
CA ASN A 338 6.20 -21.48 7.33
C ASN A 338 5.80 -22.00 8.71
N ALA A 339 6.53 -21.55 9.74
CA ALA A 339 6.10 -21.67 11.13
C ALA A 339 5.27 -20.43 11.52
N THR A 340 4.62 -20.48 12.69
CA THR A 340 3.89 -19.33 13.24
C THR A 340 4.83 -18.15 13.46
N GLY A 341 4.46 -17.00 12.89
CA GLY A 341 5.23 -15.77 12.92
C GLY A 341 4.77 -14.82 11.81
N CYS A 342 5.59 -13.79 11.50
CA CYS A 342 5.24 -12.84 10.44
C CYS A 342 5.09 -13.53 9.08
N SER A 343 5.93 -14.49 8.74
CA SER A 343 5.88 -15.20 7.46
C SER A 343 4.60 -16.03 7.28
N SER A 344 4.00 -16.54 8.34
CA SER A 344 2.70 -17.20 8.27
C SER A 344 1.54 -16.20 8.18
N ILE A 345 1.74 -14.97 8.64
CA ILE A 345 0.69 -13.94 8.58
C ILE A 345 0.64 -13.30 7.18
N TRP A 346 1.75 -12.80 6.66
CA TRP A 346 1.75 -12.20 5.32
C TRP A 346 1.75 -13.24 4.18
N GLY A 347 2.17 -14.47 4.44
CA GLY A 347 2.19 -15.58 3.47
C GLY A 347 1.10 -16.63 3.65
N GLY A 348 0.30 -16.55 4.71
CA GLY A 348 -0.72 -17.53 5.06
C GLY A 348 -2.11 -17.33 4.45
N PRO A 349 -2.59 -16.09 4.19
CA PRO A 349 -3.90 -15.91 3.59
C PRO A 349 -3.93 -16.48 2.17
N ALA A 350 -4.57 -17.61 2.00
CA ALA A 350 -4.57 -18.35 0.73
C ALA A 350 -5.14 -17.50 -0.42
N ALA A 351 -6.24 -16.76 -0.16
CA ALA A 351 -6.89 -15.92 -1.16
C ALA A 351 -6.08 -14.67 -1.55
N THR A 352 -5.04 -14.31 -0.80
CA THR A 352 -4.16 -13.15 -1.08
C THR A 352 -2.69 -13.53 -1.04
N SER A 353 -2.36 -14.76 -1.47
CA SER A 353 -0.98 -15.25 -1.44
C SER A 353 -0.03 -14.32 -2.20
N PRO A 354 1.07 -13.87 -1.56
CA PRO A 354 2.09 -13.05 -2.21
C PRO A 354 3.05 -13.87 -3.08
N TYR A 355 3.08 -15.19 -2.91
CA TYR A 355 3.89 -16.05 -3.75
C TYR A 355 3.26 -16.17 -5.14
N THR A 356 4.11 -16.25 -6.17
CA THR A 356 3.71 -16.34 -7.59
C THR A 356 4.65 -17.28 -8.34
N THR A 357 4.31 -17.61 -9.59
CA THR A 357 5.08 -18.50 -10.47
C THR A 357 5.55 -17.76 -11.72
#